data_138c3e5fc0d30ee53e6ac4052719d13c
#
_entry.id   138c3e5fc0d30ee53e6ac4052719d13c
#
_cell.length_a   1.000
_cell.length_b   1.000
_cell.length_c   1.000
_cell.angle_alpha   90.00
_cell.angle_beta   90.00
_cell.angle_gamma   90.00
#
_symmetry.space_group_name_H-M   'P 1'
#
loop_
_entity.id
_entity.type
_entity.pdbx_description
1 polymer ?
#
loop_
_entity_poly.entity_id
_entity_poly.type
_entity_poly.pdbx_seq_one_letter_code
_entity_poly.pdbx_strand_id
1 'polypeptide(L)'
;MKKTHQKFPAITLLLGTLLLTTSSITFANEASTKSQCTPHLGNAFLKHCQQWAQGIEGQRKADLGNGKYLNPIMAGDHPDPSVLKDGDDYYMTFSSFEAYPALTIWHSKDLVNWQPIGPALKKYVGSIWAPELTKHNGRFYLYLPAKLPGNNNIYVIWADNIRGPWSEPVALNNERIDPGHIVGEDGKRYLFLSHGDRVQLSDDGLKIVGDMQHVYDGWQYPEEWDVESYAQEGPKMIKHGDYYYVTLALGGTAGPPTGHMVVSARAKSIHGPWENSPYNPIIRTESTAEKWWSKGHATLVEGPGGTTKNADGKNKTEWYMMYHAYENGFHTLGRQAMMEPIEWTKDGWFKAKGVDAGKPINKPKGGKAVPHGMALSDDFSTNKFGIQWSFFRGDLTENQRVNYKNGALELTAKGSSPSNTSPLTFLTGDQAYQFEVDMEIDPDAQAGALLFYNDKLYAGVGINKNGMVLHRYGMDQRTTPKPEGMTNTLRIRVTNNRHILTIHTSADAGKNWVKYGVQMDVSGYHHNVAYGFMSLRPAIYAAGKGKVRFSNLVYRALP
;
A
#
# COMPACT_ATOMS: atom_id res chain seq x y z
N MET A 1 -8.45 -13.85 -74.00
CA MET A 1 -9.63 -13.30 -74.73
C MET A 1 -10.27 -12.21 -73.89
N LYS A 2 -10.42 -11.07 -74.53
CA LYS A 2 -11.20 -9.86 -74.18
C LYS A 2 -10.81 -9.05 -72.93
N LYS A 3 -10.10 -7.96 -73.26
CA LYS A 3 -10.01 -6.69 -72.55
C LYS A 3 -11.35 -5.97 -72.55
N THR A 4 -11.67 -5.25 -71.49
CA THR A 4 -12.52 -4.07 -71.57
C THR A 4 -12.02 -2.97 -70.63
N HIS A 5 -11.70 -1.84 -71.32
CA HIS A 5 -11.37 -0.55 -70.67
C HIS A 5 -12.67 0.16 -70.28
N GLN A 6 -12.61 0.90 -69.14
CA GLN A 6 -13.49 2.07 -69.03
C GLN A 6 -12.85 3.22 -68.31
N LYS A 7 -13.21 4.40 -68.78
CA LYS A 7 -12.56 5.71 -68.71
C LYS A 7 -12.84 6.51 -67.49
N PHE A 8 -11.85 7.37 -67.09
CA PHE A 8 -12.02 8.48 -66.18
C PHE A 8 -12.76 9.67 -66.81
N PRO A 9 -13.45 10.51 -66.00
CA PRO A 9 -13.63 11.91 -66.33
C PRO A 9 -12.89 12.83 -65.36
N ALA A 10 -12.37 13.91 -65.97
CA ALA A 10 -11.70 15.02 -65.39
C ALA A 10 -12.66 15.91 -64.58
N ILE A 11 -12.19 16.48 -63.45
CA ILE A 11 -12.91 17.52 -62.73
C ILE A 11 -12.02 18.75 -62.53
N THR A 12 -12.62 19.85 -62.86
CA THR A 12 -12.18 21.22 -62.99
C THR A 12 -11.83 21.87 -61.64
N LEU A 13 -10.73 22.63 -61.62
CA LEU A 13 -10.33 23.52 -60.53
C LEU A 13 -11.24 24.75 -60.48
N LEU A 14 -11.75 25.09 -59.29
CA LEU A 14 -12.29 26.42 -59.01
C LEU A 14 -11.48 27.04 -57.84
N LEU A 15 -10.81 28.15 -58.12
CA LEU A 15 -10.21 29.05 -57.12
C LEU A 15 -11.33 29.84 -56.40
N GLY A 16 -11.31 29.82 -55.08
CA GLY A 16 -12.14 30.68 -54.25
C GLY A 16 -11.29 31.37 -53.18
N THR A 17 -11.38 32.66 -53.17
CA THR A 17 -10.60 33.66 -52.41
C THR A 17 -10.78 33.57 -50.87
N LEU A 18 -9.69 33.74 -50.19
CA LEU A 18 -9.53 33.75 -48.71
C LEU A 18 -10.05 35.09 -48.11
N LEU A 19 -10.97 35.01 -47.18
CA LEU A 19 -11.28 36.10 -46.23
C LEU A 19 -10.91 35.66 -44.82
N LEU A 20 -9.89 36.33 -44.26
CA LEU A 20 -9.46 36.16 -42.86
C LEU A 20 -10.45 36.90 -41.94
N THR A 21 -11.14 36.14 -41.10
CA THR A 21 -11.77 36.68 -39.90
C THR A 21 -11.11 36.06 -38.65
N THR A 22 -10.44 36.91 -37.89
CA THR A 22 -9.89 36.55 -36.57
C THR A 22 -11.03 36.42 -35.57
N SER A 23 -11.31 35.17 -35.14
CA SER A 23 -12.19 34.89 -34.00
C SER A 23 -11.34 34.33 -32.87
N SER A 24 -11.31 35.08 -31.78
CA SER A 24 -10.70 34.68 -30.51
C SER A 24 -11.42 33.45 -29.97
N ILE A 25 -10.74 32.29 -29.95
CA ILE A 25 -11.26 31.09 -29.33
C ILE A 25 -10.82 31.08 -27.85
N THR A 26 -11.77 31.38 -26.99
CA THR A 26 -11.69 31.09 -25.55
C THR A 26 -11.76 29.58 -25.35
N PHE A 27 -10.68 28.97 -24.90
CA PHE A 27 -10.69 27.56 -24.47
C PHE A 27 -11.46 27.44 -23.15
N ALA A 28 -12.70 27.00 -23.23
CA ALA A 28 -13.41 26.43 -22.11
C ALA A 28 -12.93 25.00 -21.93
N ASN A 29 -12.30 24.73 -20.80
CA ASN A 29 -11.84 23.42 -20.37
C ASN A 29 -13.07 22.58 -19.95
N GLU A 30 -13.78 21.97 -20.87
CA GLU A 30 -14.69 20.88 -20.56
C GLU A 30 -13.90 19.58 -20.46
N ALA A 31 -13.67 19.12 -19.24
CA ALA A 31 -13.14 17.77 -18.97
C ALA A 31 -14.17 16.74 -19.45
N SER A 32 -14.00 16.29 -20.68
CA SER A 32 -14.74 15.17 -21.24
C SER A 32 -14.29 13.87 -20.58
N THR A 33 -15.06 13.40 -19.60
CA THR A 33 -14.97 12.02 -19.10
C THR A 33 -15.52 11.04 -20.16
N LYS A 34 -14.74 10.75 -21.19
CA LYS A 34 -15.01 9.61 -22.06
C LYS A 34 -14.28 8.39 -21.52
N SER A 35 -15.07 7.45 -20.99
CA SER A 35 -14.70 6.08 -20.65
C SER A 35 -14.03 5.40 -21.85
N GLN A 36 -12.71 5.16 -21.78
CA GLN A 36 -12.00 4.32 -22.76
C GLN A 36 -11.87 2.90 -22.21
N CYS A 37 -12.98 2.15 -22.23
CA CYS A 37 -12.91 0.70 -22.23
C CYS A 37 -12.92 0.24 -23.69
N THR A 38 -11.77 0.03 -24.29
CA THR A 38 -11.66 -0.65 -25.59
C THR A 38 -11.79 -2.17 -25.36
N PRO A 39 -12.78 -2.85 -25.96
CA PRO A 39 -12.91 -4.29 -25.86
C PRO A 39 -11.87 -4.96 -26.74
N HIS A 40 -10.77 -5.42 -26.18
CA HIS A 40 -9.90 -6.39 -26.84
C HIS A 40 -10.05 -7.75 -26.18
N LEU A 41 -10.75 -8.64 -26.93
CA LEU A 41 -10.73 -10.11 -26.82
C LEU A 41 -11.21 -10.77 -25.51
N GLY A 42 -12.48 -11.13 -25.51
CA GLY A 42 -12.95 -12.46 -25.16
C GLY A 42 -12.62 -13.05 -23.79
N ASN A 43 -12.83 -12.31 -22.66
CA ASN A 43 -12.92 -12.94 -21.35
C ASN A 43 -14.01 -12.27 -20.50
N ALA A 44 -14.82 -13.10 -19.83
CA ALA A 44 -15.91 -12.69 -18.93
C ALA A 44 -15.49 -11.78 -17.76
N PHE A 45 -14.19 -11.55 -17.58
CA PHE A 45 -13.58 -10.67 -16.57
C PHE A 45 -13.78 -9.17 -16.83
N LEU A 46 -14.16 -8.74 -18.04
CA LEU A 46 -14.21 -7.31 -18.40
C LEU A 46 -15.55 -6.61 -18.14
N LYS A 47 -16.47 -7.23 -17.41
CA LYS A 47 -17.79 -6.61 -17.14
C LYS A 47 -17.79 -5.49 -16.09
N HIS A 48 -16.69 -5.18 -15.41
CA HIS A 48 -16.63 -4.13 -14.40
C HIS A 48 -15.40 -3.24 -14.59
N CYS A 49 -15.37 -2.45 -15.64
CA CYS A 49 -14.44 -1.31 -15.72
C CYS A 49 -14.88 -0.24 -14.72
N GLN A 50 -14.55 -0.40 -13.46
CA GLN A 50 -14.66 0.66 -12.47
C GLN A 50 -13.46 1.59 -12.65
N GLN A 51 -13.73 2.82 -13.07
CA GLN A 51 -12.68 3.80 -13.27
C GLN A 51 -12.43 4.55 -11.97
N TRP A 52 -11.28 4.27 -11.34
CA TRP A 52 -10.72 5.20 -10.38
C TRP A 52 -10.39 6.53 -11.05
N ALA A 53 -10.44 7.61 -10.29
CA ALA A 53 -9.88 8.86 -10.75
C ALA A 53 -8.36 8.69 -10.99
N GLN A 54 -7.83 9.47 -11.91
CA GLN A 54 -6.39 9.51 -12.16
C GLN A 54 -5.74 10.53 -11.23
N GLY A 55 -4.76 10.05 -10.47
CA GLY A 55 -3.91 10.85 -9.62
C GLY A 55 -2.60 11.27 -10.31
N ILE A 56 -1.57 11.51 -9.51
CA ILE A 56 -0.22 11.84 -9.98
C ILE A 56 0.30 10.69 -10.86
N GLU A 57 0.88 11.00 -12.03
CA GLU A 57 1.46 10.04 -12.98
C GLU A 57 0.47 8.96 -13.46
N GLY A 58 -0.83 9.28 -13.42
CA GLY A 58 -1.90 8.36 -13.80
C GLY A 58 -2.28 7.34 -12.72
N GLN A 59 -1.67 7.39 -11.53
CA GLN A 59 -1.93 6.45 -10.43
C GLN A 59 -3.41 6.44 -10.04
N ARG A 60 -3.91 5.29 -9.57
CA ARG A 60 -5.28 5.15 -9.07
C ARG A 60 -5.52 6.08 -7.88
N LYS A 61 -6.62 6.82 -7.92
CA LYS A 61 -7.03 7.75 -6.85
C LYS A 61 -8.45 7.44 -6.42
N ALA A 62 -8.66 7.29 -5.10
CA ALA A 62 -9.97 6.98 -4.52
C ALA A 62 -10.99 8.10 -4.72
N ASP A 63 -10.62 9.35 -4.51
CA ASP A 63 -11.51 10.51 -4.65
C ASP A 63 -11.91 10.73 -6.11
N LEU A 64 -13.20 10.52 -6.42
CA LEU A 64 -13.74 10.66 -7.77
C LEU A 64 -14.05 12.11 -8.16
N GLY A 65 -13.85 13.10 -7.27
CA GLY A 65 -14.09 14.51 -7.54
C GLY A 65 -15.57 14.93 -7.59
N ASN A 66 -16.51 14.00 -7.40
CA ASN A 66 -17.96 14.21 -7.51
C ASN A 66 -18.71 13.97 -6.17
N GLY A 67 -18.02 14.10 -5.04
CA GLY A 67 -18.57 13.82 -3.71
C GLY A 67 -18.58 12.34 -3.34
N LYS A 68 -17.99 11.47 -4.14
CA LYS A 68 -17.85 10.04 -3.90
C LYS A 68 -16.40 9.60 -3.92
N TYR A 69 -16.13 8.46 -3.30
CA TYR A 69 -14.87 7.74 -3.40
C TYR A 69 -15.10 6.30 -3.84
N LEU A 70 -14.07 5.68 -4.38
CA LEU A 70 -14.02 4.27 -4.75
C LEU A 70 -12.85 3.60 -4.06
N ASN A 71 -13.12 2.52 -3.32
CA ASN A 71 -12.05 1.73 -2.70
C ASN A 71 -11.11 1.11 -3.75
N PRO A 72 -9.80 0.96 -3.43
CA PRO A 72 -9.22 1.18 -2.11
C PRO A 72 -8.99 2.68 -1.83
N ILE A 73 -9.04 3.07 -0.55
CA ILE A 73 -8.70 4.43 -0.13
C ILE A 73 -7.21 4.71 -0.39
N MET A 74 -6.38 3.70 -0.18
CA MET A 74 -4.98 3.73 -0.57
C MET A 74 -4.65 2.45 -1.34
N ALA A 75 -4.35 2.62 -2.62
CA ALA A 75 -3.99 1.54 -3.51
C ALA A 75 -2.58 1.01 -3.21
N GLY A 76 -2.37 -0.30 -3.42
CA GLY A 76 -1.14 -0.99 -3.08
C GLY A 76 -1.09 -1.44 -1.62
N ASP A 77 0.05 -1.97 -1.21
CA ASP A 77 0.25 -2.65 0.07
C ASP A 77 0.20 -1.70 1.27
N HIS A 78 -1.00 -1.53 1.78
CA HIS A 78 -1.33 -0.72 2.97
C HIS A 78 -2.16 -1.54 3.95
N PRO A 79 -1.60 -2.65 4.50
CA PRO A 79 -2.32 -3.57 5.37
C PRO A 79 -2.37 -3.10 6.81
N ASP A 80 -3.34 -3.63 7.55
CA ASP A 80 -3.44 -3.47 9.00
C ASP A 80 -3.51 -1.98 9.43
N PRO A 81 -4.45 -1.18 8.88
CA PRO A 81 -4.47 0.26 9.10
C PRO A 81 -4.70 0.62 10.56
N SER A 82 -3.78 1.39 11.15
CA SER A 82 -3.95 2.04 12.44
C SER A 82 -4.19 3.53 12.21
N VAL A 83 -5.40 4.00 12.56
CA VAL A 83 -5.87 5.36 12.27
C VAL A 83 -6.08 6.12 13.57
N LEU A 84 -5.52 7.32 13.63
CA LEU A 84 -5.66 8.27 14.74
C LEU A 84 -6.33 9.56 14.26
N LYS A 85 -7.39 9.97 14.93
CA LYS A 85 -7.97 11.32 14.80
C LYS A 85 -7.37 12.24 15.85
N ASP A 86 -6.84 13.39 15.44
CA ASP A 86 -6.28 14.44 16.30
C ASP A 86 -6.85 15.81 15.88
N GLY A 87 -7.95 16.21 16.51
CA GLY A 87 -8.71 17.38 16.08
C GLY A 87 -9.31 17.20 14.68
N ASP A 88 -8.93 18.07 13.76
CA ASP A 88 -9.36 18.01 12.35
C ASP A 88 -8.40 17.21 11.46
N ASP A 89 -7.33 16.68 12.03
CA ASP A 89 -6.31 15.91 11.33
C ASP A 89 -6.48 14.42 11.59
N TYR A 90 -6.18 13.63 10.57
CA TYR A 90 -6.13 12.18 10.63
C TYR A 90 -4.73 11.71 10.27
N TYR A 91 -4.23 10.75 11.04
CA TYR A 91 -2.94 10.11 10.79
C TYR A 91 -3.15 8.61 10.68
N MET A 92 -2.44 7.99 9.74
CA MET A 92 -2.55 6.56 9.50
C MET A 92 -1.17 5.97 9.21
N THR A 93 -0.94 4.75 9.70
CA THR A 93 0.23 3.94 9.37
C THR A 93 -0.16 2.48 9.24
N PHE A 94 0.76 1.64 8.75
CA PHE A 94 0.49 0.29 8.30
C PHE A 94 1.63 -0.65 8.69
N SER A 95 1.40 -1.96 8.62
CA SER A 95 2.51 -2.91 8.57
C SER A 95 3.46 -2.56 7.45
N SER A 96 4.75 -2.61 7.70
CA SER A 96 5.78 -2.32 6.70
C SER A 96 6.71 -3.51 6.44
N PHE A 97 6.55 -4.56 7.24
CA PHE A 97 7.31 -5.81 7.14
C PHE A 97 8.81 -5.56 7.03
N GLU A 98 9.45 -6.03 5.98
CA GLU A 98 10.89 -5.90 5.74
C GLU A 98 11.31 -4.59 5.07
N ALA A 99 10.38 -3.65 4.81
CA ALA A 99 10.68 -2.37 4.17
C ALA A 99 11.20 -1.33 5.18
N TYR A 100 12.41 -0.81 4.96
CA TYR A 100 13.06 0.17 5.84
C TYR A 100 13.68 1.35 5.07
N PRO A 101 13.54 2.61 5.57
CA PRO A 101 12.82 3.04 6.79
C PRO A 101 11.37 2.61 6.78
N ALA A 102 10.80 2.39 7.97
CA ALA A 102 9.51 1.74 8.18
C ALA A 102 8.46 2.68 8.79
N LEU A 103 7.19 2.26 8.78
CA LEU A 103 6.07 2.96 9.41
C LEU A 103 5.93 4.39 8.88
N THR A 104 5.78 4.53 7.56
CA THR A 104 5.44 5.83 6.96
C THR A 104 4.12 6.32 7.53
N ILE A 105 4.13 7.53 8.09
CA ILE A 105 2.92 8.20 8.56
C ILE A 105 2.27 8.92 7.39
N TRP A 106 0.98 8.69 7.23
CA TRP A 106 0.13 9.37 6.26
C TRP A 106 -0.81 10.34 6.96
N HIS A 107 -1.10 11.45 6.33
CA HIS A 107 -1.95 12.52 6.84
C HIS A 107 -3.14 12.77 5.93
N SER A 108 -4.29 12.97 6.52
CA SER A 108 -5.55 13.35 5.85
C SER A 108 -6.33 14.37 6.68
N LYS A 109 -7.28 15.06 6.03
CA LYS A 109 -8.31 15.88 6.70
C LYS A 109 -9.73 15.49 6.27
N ASP A 110 -9.88 14.46 5.42
CA ASP A 110 -11.18 14.01 4.90
C ASP A 110 -11.35 12.49 4.87
N LEU A 111 -10.35 11.72 5.36
CA LEU A 111 -10.27 10.25 5.35
C LEU A 111 -10.17 9.62 3.95
N VAL A 112 -10.25 10.39 2.88
CA VAL A 112 -10.23 9.91 1.48
C VAL A 112 -8.94 10.27 0.78
N ASN A 113 -8.43 11.47 1.02
CA ASN A 113 -7.19 11.94 0.44
C ASN A 113 -6.07 11.89 1.49
N TRP A 114 -4.98 11.19 1.18
CA TRP A 114 -3.87 10.92 2.08
C TRP A 114 -2.54 11.28 1.45
N GLN A 115 -1.69 11.97 2.18
CA GLN A 115 -0.32 12.32 1.76
C GLN A 115 0.70 11.82 2.79
N PRO A 116 1.88 11.32 2.36
CA PRO A 116 2.90 10.87 3.29
C PRO A 116 3.59 12.06 3.96
N ILE A 117 3.95 11.91 5.24
CA ILE A 117 4.68 12.94 5.99
C ILE A 117 6.06 12.50 6.47
N GLY A 118 6.37 11.22 6.44
CA GLY A 118 7.68 10.67 6.76
C GLY A 118 7.63 9.35 7.51
N PRO A 119 8.75 8.65 7.61
CA PRO A 119 8.86 7.40 8.36
C PRO A 119 9.00 7.67 9.86
N ALA A 120 8.33 6.86 10.67
CA ALA A 120 8.48 6.90 12.12
C ALA A 120 9.65 6.04 12.61
N LEU A 121 9.96 4.93 11.94
CA LEU A 121 10.99 4.00 12.36
C LEU A 121 12.14 3.95 11.36
N LYS A 122 13.35 4.33 11.80
CA LYS A 122 14.56 4.32 10.98
C LYS A 122 15.49 3.16 11.28
N LYS A 123 15.47 2.66 12.54
CA LYS A 123 16.31 1.57 13.00
C LYS A 123 15.66 0.23 12.71
N TYR A 124 16.41 -0.69 12.10
CA TYR A 124 15.94 -2.05 11.87
C TYR A 124 15.81 -2.81 13.19
N VAL A 125 14.62 -3.32 13.48
CA VAL A 125 14.32 -4.16 14.65
C VAL A 125 13.62 -5.47 14.27
N GLY A 126 13.50 -5.75 12.97
CA GLY A 126 12.83 -6.93 12.42
C GLY A 126 11.72 -6.59 11.44
N SER A 127 10.99 -7.60 10.99
CA SER A 127 9.78 -7.44 10.17
C SER A 127 8.68 -6.77 11.01
N ILE A 128 8.21 -5.59 10.61
CA ILE A 128 7.22 -4.81 11.37
C ILE A 128 5.81 -5.19 10.94
N TRP A 129 5.08 -5.78 11.87
CA TRP A 129 3.69 -6.19 11.70
C TRP A 129 2.74 -5.10 12.20
N ALA A 130 1.44 -5.41 12.33
CA ALA A 130 0.39 -4.44 12.58
C ALA A 130 0.66 -3.48 13.76
N PRO A 131 0.90 -2.19 13.49
CA PRO A 131 1.20 -1.20 14.52
C PRO A 131 -0.07 -0.66 15.18
N GLU A 132 0.13 -0.04 16.34
CA GLU A 132 -0.86 0.83 16.96
C GLU A 132 -0.33 2.26 17.09
N LEU A 133 -0.97 3.18 16.37
CA LEU A 133 -0.71 4.62 16.45
C LEU A 133 -1.72 5.25 17.42
N THR A 134 -1.25 5.84 18.49
CA THR A 134 -2.10 6.47 19.50
C THR A 134 -1.51 7.76 20.02
N LYS A 135 -2.34 8.60 20.67
CA LYS A 135 -1.92 9.83 21.35
C LYS A 135 -2.39 9.79 22.82
N HIS A 136 -1.47 10.09 23.72
CA HIS A 136 -1.77 10.17 25.14
C HIS A 136 -1.01 11.33 25.77
N ASN A 137 -1.71 12.20 26.52
CA ASN A 137 -1.15 13.38 27.19
C ASN A 137 -0.28 14.26 26.26
N GLY A 138 -0.78 14.49 25.03
CA GLY A 138 -0.11 15.34 24.04
C GLY A 138 0.99 14.66 23.23
N ARG A 139 1.44 13.46 23.60
CA ARG A 139 2.50 12.70 22.97
C ARG A 139 1.96 11.58 22.08
N PHE A 140 2.57 11.37 20.92
CA PHE A 140 2.28 10.28 20.00
C PHE A 140 3.11 9.04 20.36
N TYR A 141 2.49 7.87 20.27
CA TYR A 141 3.10 6.57 20.48
C TYR A 141 2.81 5.65 19.33
N LEU A 142 3.79 4.83 18.97
CA LEU A 142 3.65 3.70 18.09
C LEU A 142 4.11 2.44 18.82
N TYR A 143 3.16 1.55 19.09
CA TYR A 143 3.44 0.19 19.56
C TYR A 143 3.54 -0.70 18.34
N LEU A 144 4.65 -1.38 18.14
CA LEU A 144 4.96 -2.09 16.91
C LEU A 144 5.52 -3.49 17.21
N PRO A 145 4.84 -4.55 16.78
CA PRO A 145 5.40 -5.90 16.84
C PRO A 145 6.46 -6.03 15.76
N ALA A 146 7.63 -6.53 16.16
CA ALA A 146 8.73 -6.81 15.26
C ALA A 146 9.11 -8.29 15.35
N LYS A 147 9.25 -8.94 14.20
CA LYS A 147 9.62 -10.35 14.12
C LYS A 147 11.03 -10.50 13.55
N LEU A 148 11.89 -11.11 14.36
CA LEU A 148 13.20 -11.61 13.97
C LEU A 148 13.30 -13.10 14.33
N PRO A 149 14.04 -13.92 13.59
CA PRO A 149 14.28 -15.30 13.98
C PRO A 149 14.84 -15.38 15.42
N GLY A 150 14.06 -16.01 16.32
CA GLY A 150 14.44 -16.18 17.73
C GLY A 150 14.31 -14.94 18.63
N ASN A 151 13.72 -13.83 18.12
CA ASN A 151 13.53 -12.61 18.92
C ASN A 151 12.30 -11.82 18.45
N ASN A 152 11.11 -12.34 18.74
CA ASN A 152 9.87 -11.59 18.54
C ASN A 152 9.65 -10.64 19.72
N ASN A 153 9.25 -9.41 19.45
CA ASN A 153 9.00 -8.42 20.51
C ASN A 153 8.03 -7.34 20.05
N ILE A 154 7.30 -6.76 20.99
CA ILE A 154 6.64 -5.48 20.79
C ILE A 154 7.60 -4.39 21.24
N TYR A 155 7.86 -3.43 20.36
CA TYR A 155 8.59 -2.21 20.67
C TYR A 155 7.62 -1.03 20.78
N VAL A 156 8.04 0.01 21.47
CA VAL A 156 7.38 1.30 21.47
C VAL A 156 8.37 2.39 21.07
N ILE A 157 7.90 3.28 20.19
CA ILE A 157 8.55 4.56 19.88
C ILE A 157 7.56 5.69 20.16
N TRP A 158 8.07 6.87 20.46
CA TRP A 158 7.24 8.03 20.77
C TRP A 158 7.82 9.33 20.20
N ALA A 159 6.95 10.33 20.05
CA ALA A 159 7.32 11.68 19.62
C ALA A 159 6.36 12.72 20.17
N ASP A 160 6.84 13.93 20.44
CA ASP A 160 5.99 15.07 20.82
C ASP A 160 5.32 15.72 19.60
N ASN A 161 5.85 15.46 18.40
CA ASN A 161 5.28 15.87 17.13
C ASN A 161 5.15 14.66 16.21
N ILE A 162 4.01 14.51 15.52
CA ILE A 162 3.75 13.39 14.63
C ILE A 162 4.79 13.27 13.48
N ARG A 163 5.42 14.37 13.09
CA ARG A 163 6.51 14.41 12.11
C ARG A 163 7.87 14.00 12.70
N GLY A 164 7.91 13.72 14.00
CA GLY A 164 9.12 13.40 14.73
C GLY A 164 9.88 14.64 15.26
N PRO A 165 11.13 14.48 15.72
CA PRO A 165 11.84 13.20 15.71
C PRO A 165 11.17 12.15 16.60
N TRP A 166 11.14 10.90 16.11
CA TRP A 166 10.70 9.75 16.89
C TRP A 166 11.86 9.20 17.73
N SER A 167 11.54 8.67 18.90
CA SER A 167 12.52 8.08 19.83
C SER A 167 13.17 6.81 19.26
N GLU A 168 14.27 6.36 19.89
CA GLU A 168 14.77 5.00 19.71
C GLU A 168 13.72 3.97 20.19
N PRO A 169 13.66 2.77 19.54
CA PRO A 169 12.75 1.71 19.95
C PRO A 169 13.07 1.16 21.36
N VAL A 170 12.05 1.10 22.21
CA VAL A 170 12.11 0.49 23.54
C VAL A 170 11.37 -0.83 23.50
N ALA A 171 12.03 -1.93 23.88
CA ALA A 171 11.44 -3.27 23.93
C ALA A 171 10.48 -3.41 25.12
N LEU A 172 9.28 -3.92 24.89
CA LEU A 172 8.31 -4.23 25.94
C LEU A 172 8.46 -5.66 26.49
N ASN A 173 9.31 -6.49 25.87
CA ASN A 173 9.54 -7.90 26.23
C ASN A 173 8.25 -8.72 26.19
N ASN A 174 7.50 -8.59 25.13
CA ASN A 174 6.26 -9.33 24.86
C ASN A 174 6.27 -9.82 23.41
N GLU A 175 5.98 -11.11 23.22
CA GLU A 175 6.04 -11.79 21.91
C GLU A 175 4.70 -11.79 21.16
N ARG A 176 3.60 -11.29 21.77
CA ARG A 176 2.30 -11.14 21.13
C ARG A 176 2.38 -10.15 19.97
N ILE A 177 1.34 -10.13 19.18
CA ILE A 177 1.24 -9.21 18.02
C ILE A 177 0.00 -8.32 18.17
N ASP A 178 -0.10 -7.34 17.27
CA ASP A 178 -1.28 -6.54 17.01
C ASP A 178 -1.78 -5.77 18.24
N PRO A 179 -0.97 -4.88 18.81
CA PRO A 179 -1.40 -4.08 19.96
C PRO A 179 -2.58 -3.16 19.61
N GLY A 180 -3.51 -3.02 20.57
CA GLY A 180 -4.56 -2.01 20.56
C GLY A 180 -4.55 -1.25 21.89
N HIS A 181 -4.27 0.05 21.87
CA HIS A 181 -4.12 0.87 23.07
C HIS A 181 -5.45 1.45 23.55
N ILE A 182 -5.66 1.47 24.86
CA ILE A 182 -6.79 2.14 25.51
C ILE A 182 -6.41 2.62 26.91
N VAL A 183 -7.09 3.68 27.37
CA VAL A 183 -7.08 4.09 28.79
C VAL A 183 -8.34 3.54 29.44
N GLY A 184 -8.15 2.81 30.54
CA GLY A 184 -9.24 2.22 31.31
C GLY A 184 -10.00 3.24 32.15
N GLU A 185 -11.10 2.80 32.74
CA GLU A 185 -11.91 3.57 33.69
C GLU A 185 -11.14 3.92 34.98
N ASP A 186 -10.09 3.16 35.27
CA ASP A 186 -9.15 3.37 36.36
C ASP A 186 -8.03 4.40 36.08
N GLY A 187 -8.07 4.97 34.84
CA GLY A 187 -7.07 5.93 34.35
C GLY A 187 -5.76 5.31 33.91
N LYS A 188 -5.59 3.99 34.00
CA LYS A 188 -4.38 3.30 33.57
C LYS A 188 -4.41 3.00 32.08
N ARG A 189 -3.23 2.78 31.51
CA ARG A 189 -3.03 2.46 30.11
C ARG A 189 -2.94 0.96 29.90
N TYR A 190 -3.54 0.46 28.82
CA TYR A 190 -3.54 -0.97 28.49
C TYR A 190 -3.25 -1.19 27.02
N LEU A 191 -2.61 -2.33 26.70
CA LEU A 191 -2.57 -2.90 25.37
C LEU A 191 -3.36 -4.20 25.35
N PHE A 192 -4.36 -4.24 24.48
CA PHE A 192 -4.97 -5.48 24.04
C PHE A 192 -4.11 -6.08 22.92
N LEU A 193 -4.00 -7.39 22.89
CA LEU A 193 -3.07 -8.15 22.06
C LEU A 193 -3.80 -9.30 21.36
N SER A 194 -3.13 -9.94 20.42
CA SER A 194 -3.64 -11.17 19.82
C SER A 194 -3.99 -12.22 20.88
N HIS A 195 -4.85 -13.18 20.51
CA HIS A 195 -5.36 -14.26 21.37
C HIS A 195 -6.27 -13.81 22.52
N GLY A 196 -6.75 -12.57 22.52
CA GLY A 196 -7.60 -12.04 23.60
C GLY A 196 -6.85 -11.68 24.87
N ASP A 197 -5.56 -11.49 24.76
CA ASP A 197 -4.69 -11.12 25.88
C ASP A 197 -4.62 -9.61 26.08
N ARG A 198 -4.29 -9.19 27.29
CA ARG A 198 -4.13 -7.79 27.71
C ARG A 198 -2.97 -7.64 28.67
N VAL A 199 -2.24 -6.53 28.52
CA VAL A 199 -1.21 -6.09 29.49
C VAL A 199 -1.49 -4.67 29.95
N GLN A 200 -1.13 -4.35 31.19
CA GLN A 200 -1.11 -2.97 31.68
C GLN A 200 0.23 -2.33 31.32
N LEU A 201 0.20 -1.07 30.93
CA LEU A 201 1.40 -0.26 30.72
C LEU A 201 1.68 0.63 31.95
N SER A 202 2.94 1.03 32.08
CA SER A 202 3.33 2.17 32.93
C SER A 202 2.69 3.47 32.45
N ASP A 203 2.63 4.49 33.30
CA ASP A 203 2.00 5.78 32.99
C ASP A 203 2.66 6.46 31.77
N ASP A 204 3.97 6.32 31.61
CA ASP A 204 4.71 6.79 30.43
C ASP A 204 4.52 5.92 29.19
N GLY A 205 3.91 4.74 29.32
CA GLY A 205 3.62 3.81 28.22
C GLY A 205 4.82 3.03 27.70
N LEU A 206 5.96 3.04 28.40
CA LEU A 206 7.21 2.48 27.92
C LEU A 206 7.58 1.13 28.54
N LYS A 207 6.74 0.61 29.45
CA LYS A 207 6.95 -0.68 30.14
C LYS A 207 5.63 -1.39 30.34
N ILE A 208 5.65 -2.71 30.34
CA ILE A 208 4.56 -3.55 30.86
C ILE A 208 4.68 -3.63 32.39
N VAL A 209 3.54 -3.52 33.07
CA VAL A 209 3.41 -3.61 34.53
C VAL A 209 2.54 -4.81 34.87
N GLY A 210 3.08 -5.72 35.69
CA GLY A 210 2.39 -6.94 36.09
C GLY A 210 2.34 -7.99 34.96
N ASP A 211 1.50 -8.99 35.16
CA ASP A 211 1.39 -10.14 34.28
C ASP A 211 0.40 -9.91 33.15
N MET A 212 0.62 -10.58 32.01
CA MET A 212 -0.32 -10.67 30.91
C MET A 212 -1.56 -11.45 31.38
N GLN A 213 -2.74 -10.94 31.04
CA GLN A 213 -4.01 -11.52 31.40
C GLN A 213 -4.80 -11.88 30.14
N HIS A 214 -5.36 -13.08 30.09
CA HIS A 214 -6.36 -13.44 29.10
C HIS A 214 -7.70 -12.87 29.54
N VAL A 215 -8.35 -12.07 28.66
CA VAL A 215 -9.56 -11.32 29.04
C VAL A 215 -10.75 -11.57 28.11
N TYR A 216 -10.54 -12.24 26.95
CA TYR A 216 -11.60 -12.46 25.98
C TYR A 216 -11.33 -13.65 25.07
N ASP A 217 -12.24 -14.66 25.08
CA ASP A 217 -12.12 -15.89 24.30
C ASP A 217 -12.45 -15.73 22.81
N GLY A 218 -13.04 -14.62 22.41
CA GLY A 218 -13.43 -14.34 21.04
C GLY A 218 -14.82 -14.87 20.65
N TRP A 219 -15.26 -14.41 19.50
CA TRP A 219 -16.47 -14.90 18.86
C TRP A 219 -16.17 -16.16 18.05
N GLN A 220 -17.07 -17.15 18.10
CA GLN A 220 -16.93 -18.39 17.32
C GLN A 220 -17.74 -18.29 16.04
N TYR A 221 -17.11 -18.45 14.88
CA TYR A 221 -17.78 -18.56 13.59
C TYR A 221 -18.29 -19.99 13.35
N PRO A 222 -19.25 -20.18 12.44
CA PRO A 222 -19.74 -21.50 12.06
C PRO A 222 -18.61 -22.41 11.54
N GLU A 223 -18.59 -23.66 11.99
CA GLU A 223 -17.51 -24.61 11.70
C GLU A 223 -17.36 -24.90 10.20
N GLU A 224 -18.45 -24.80 9.45
CA GLU A 224 -18.49 -25.02 8.00
C GLU A 224 -17.87 -23.90 7.16
N TRP A 225 -17.44 -22.79 7.77
CA TRP A 225 -16.81 -21.69 7.02
C TRP A 225 -15.37 -21.99 6.64
N ASP A 226 -15.04 -21.70 5.38
CA ASP A 226 -13.67 -21.77 4.89
C ASP A 226 -12.83 -20.63 5.44
N VAL A 227 -11.91 -20.94 6.33
CA VAL A 227 -10.96 -20.01 6.97
C VAL A 227 -9.55 -20.62 6.96
N GLU A 228 -8.53 -19.78 7.13
CA GLU A 228 -7.15 -20.24 7.28
C GLU A 228 -6.94 -20.92 8.63
N SER A 229 -7.37 -20.26 9.69
CA SER A 229 -7.29 -20.71 11.07
C SER A 229 -8.15 -19.79 11.94
N TYR A 230 -8.33 -20.12 13.22
CA TYR A 230 -9.08 -19.22 14.13
C TYR A 230 -8.45 -17.84 14.21
N ALA A 231 -7.14 -17.72 14.35
CA ALA A 231 -6.31 -16.51 14.27
C ALA A 231 -6.98 -15.25 14.84
N GLN A 232 -7.25 -15.25 16.16
CA GLN A 232 -7.77 -14.05 16.85
C GLN A 232 -6.67 -13.01 16.99
N GLU A 233 -6.77 -11.93 16.20
CA GLU A 233 -5.74 -10.92 16.06
C GLU A 233 -6.34 -9.53 15.84
N GLY A 234 -5.50 -8.49 15.67
CA GLY A 234 -5.92 -7.14 15.29
C GLY A 234 -6.80 -6.40 16.27
N PRO A 235 -6.69 -6.54 17.63
CA PRO A 235 -7.54 -5.81 18.54
C PRO A 235 -7.31 -4.30 18.38
N LYS A 236 -8.37 -3.56 18.01
CA LYS A 236 -8.40 -2.09 18.02
C LYS A 236 -9.48 -1.62 18.98
N MET A 237 -9.10 -0.71 19.86
CA MET A 237 -9.91 -0.32 21.00
C MET A 237 -10.48 1.08 20.85
N ILE A 238 -11.76 1.25 21.14
CA ILE A 238 -12.38 2.57 21.32
C ILE A 238 -13.28 2.60 22.56
N LYS A 239 -13.50 3.79 23.09
CA LYS A 239 -14.59 4.06 24.04
C LYS A 239 -15.68 4.87 23.36
N HIS A 240 -16.93 4.38 23.38
CA HIS A 240 -18.07 5.10 22.85
C HIS A 240 -19.27 4.96 23.81
N GLY A 241 -19.81 6.09 24.26
CA GLY A 241 -20.79 6.09 25.34
C GLY A 241 -20.27 5.43 26.60
N ASP A 242 -21.05 4.51 27.16
CA ASP A 242 -20.74 3.80 28.40
C ASP A 242 -19.90 2.54 28.21
N TYR A 243 -19.52 2.21 26.95
CA TYR A 243 -18.86 0.97 26.63
C TYR A 243 -17.47 1.17 26.03
N TYR A 244 -16.59 0.23 26.33
CA TYR A 244 -15.39 -0.07 25.57
C TYR A 244 -15.75 -1.08 24.48
N TYR A 245 -15.26 -0.84 23.28
CA TYR A 245 -15.42 -1.73 22.12
C TYR A 245 -14.05 -2.21 21.67
N VAL A 246 -14.00 -3.47 21.30
CA VAL A 246 -12.88 -4.05 20.59
C VAL A 246 -13.35 -4.50 19.21
N THR A 247 -12.64 -4.11 18.16
CA THR A 247 -12.70 -4.78 16.86
C THR A 247 -11.55 -5.77 16.78
N LEU A 248 -11.79 -6.91 16.19
CA LEU A 248 -10.81 -7.99 16.02
C LEU A 248 -10.86 -8.51 14.59
N ALA A 249 -9.77 -9.09 14.15
CA ALA A 249 -9.72 -9.90 12.95
C ALA A 249 -9.75 -11.38 13.33
N LEU A 250 -10.51 -12.18 12.60
CA LEU A 250 -10.55 -13.64 12.70
C LEU A 250 -10.35 -14.27 11.33
N GLY A 251 -10.01 -15.56 11.31
CA GLY A 251 -10.01 -16.39 10.12
C GLY A 251 -8.71 -16.40 9.33
N GLY A 252 -7.72 -15.58 9.70
CA GLY A 252 -6.44 -15.45 9.01
C GLY A 252 -6.53 -14.76 7.64
N THR A 253 -5.45 -14.12 7.21
CA THR A 253 -5.43 -13.30 5.99
C THR A 253 -4.78 -13.98 4.79
N ALA A 254 -4.02 -15.08 4.99
CA ALA A 254 -3.28 -15.78 3.95
C ALA A 254 -4.04 -17.00 3.38
N GLY A 255 -5.18 -17.32 3.92
CA GLY A 255 -5.99 -18.50 3.57
C GLY A 255 -7.01 -18.24 2.45
N PRO A 256 -8.17 -18.90 2.53
CA PRO A 256 -9.25 -18.72 1.57
C PRO A 256 -9.71 -17.27 1.46
N PRO A 257 -10.16 -16.82 0.29
CA PRO A 257 -10.68 -15.44 0.09
C PRO A 257 -11.78 -15.02 1.06
N THR A 258 -12.56 -15.97 1.56
CA THR A 258 -13.68 -15.79 2.50
C THR A 258 -13.28 -15.92 3.97
N GLY A 259 -12.00 -16.22 4.25
CA GLY A 259 -11.54 -16.58 5.60
C GLY A 259 -11.48 -15.41 6.56
N HIS A 260 -10.85 -14.32 6.14
CA HIS A 260 -10.62 -13.16 7.02
C HIS A 260 -11.87 -12.32 7.22
N MET A 261 -12.10 -11.86 8.46
CA MET A 261 -13.30 -11.10 8.81
C MET A 261 -13.04 -10.13 9.96
N VAL A 262 -13.89 -9.12 10.08
CA VAL A 262 -13.95 -8.21 11.24
C VAL A 262 -15.07 -8.65 12.15
N VAL A 263 -14.75 -8.82 13.43
CA VAL A 263 -15.74 -9.07 14.51
C VAL A 263 -15.60 -8.01 15.59
N SER A 264 -16.59 -7.92 16.48
CA SER A 264 -16.56 -6.96 17.58
C SER A 264 -17.16 -7.55 18.86
N ALA A 265 -16.66 -7.03 19.99
CA ALA A 265 -17.22 -7.20 21.31
C ALA A 265 -17.20 -5.86 22.05
N ARG A 266 -18.00 -5.77 23.15
CA ARG A 266 -18.01 -4.62 24.05
C ARG A 266 -18.04 -5.03 25.51
N ALA A 267 -17.60 -4.13 26.38
CA ALA A 267 -17.72 -4.27 27.83
C ALA A 267 -17.92 -2.89 28.48
N LYS A 268 -18.50 -2.85 29.68
CA LYS A 268 -18.56 -1.61 30.48
C LYS A 268 -17.26 -1.30 31.19
N SER A 269 -16.42 -2.31 31.37
CA SER A 269 -15.10 -2.20 31.95
C SER A 269 -14.07 -2.84 30.99
N ILE A 270 -12.86 -2.30 30.93
CA ILE A 270 -11.75 -2.92 30.18
C ILE A 270 -11.36 -4.29 30.74
N HIS A 271 -11.83 -4.62 31.93
CA HIS A 271 -11.63 -5.91 32.57
C HIS A 271 -12.71 -6.95 32.18
N GLY A 272 -13.72 -6.56 31.41
CA GLY A 272 -14.85 -7.39 31.05
C GLY A 272 -16.00 -7.32 32.08
N PRO A 273 -16.96 -8.25 32.02
CA PRO A 273 -17.06 -9.28 30.99
C PRO A 273 -17.35 -8.69 29.60
N TRP A 274 -16.76 -9.33 28.58
CA TRP A 274 -16.94 -8.94 27.17
C TRP A 274 -18.18 -9.64 26.58
N GLU A 275 -18.99 -8.86 25.89
CA GLU A 275 -20.20 -9.27 25.20
C GLU A 275 -19.98 -9.23 23.69
N ASN A 276 -20.20 -10.34 23.00
CA ASN A 276 -20.08 -10.42 21.54
C ASN A 276 -21.15 -9.59 20.83
N SER A 277 -20.78 -8.91 19.75
CA SER A 277 -21.75 -8.22 18.91
C SER A 277 -22.74 -9.21 18.29
N PRO A 278 -24.05 -8.92 18.36
CA PRO A 278 -25.06 -9.72 17.66
C PRO A 278 -24.99 -9.54 16.13
N TYR A 279 -24.15 -8.63 15.66
CA TYR A 279 -23.91 -8.34 14.23
C TYR A 279 -22.62 -8.97 13.68
N ASN A 280 -21.97 -9.84 14.47
CA ASN A 280 -20.77 -10.56 13.98
C ASN A 280 -21.12 -11.59 12.89
N PRO A 281 -20.31 -11.68 11.83
CA PRO A 281 -19.18 -10.81 11.53
C PRO A 281 -19.64 -9.43 11.07
N ILE A 282 -18.94 -8.37 11.50
CA ILE A 282 -19.25 -6.99 11.08
C ILE A 282 -19.07 -6.84 9.57
N ILE A 283 -18.00 -7.45 9.04
CA ILE A 283 -17.70 -7.55 7.61
C ILE A 283 -16.87 -8.79 7.32
N ARG A 284 -17.15 -9.46 6.21
CA ARG A 284 -16.33 -10.52 5.59
C ARG A 284 -16.53 -10.52 4.08
N THR A 285 -15.75 -11.31 3.38
CA THR A 285 -15.99 -11.67 1.99
C THR A 285 -16.92 -12.88 1.97
N GLU A 286 -18.10 -12.75 1.38
CA GLU A 286 -19.11 -13.82 1.35
C GLU A 286 -18.92 -14.79 0.18
N SER A 287 -18.25 -14.33 -0.89
CA SER A 287 -18.06 -15.12 -2.11
C SER A 287 -16.73 -14.82 -2.78
N THR A 288 -16.13 -15.84 -3.37
CA THR A 288 -14.93 -15.71 -4.24
C THR A 288 -15.18 -14.90 -5.50
N ALA A 289 -16.45 -14.61 -5.84
CA ALA A 289 -16.81 -13.73 -6.95
C ALA A 289 -16.72 -12.23 -6.62
N GLU A 290 -16.57 -11.88 -5.33
CA GLU A 290 -16.39 -10.48 -4.92
C GLU A 290 -15.08 -9.89 -5.43
N LYS A 291 -15.07 -8.58 -5.60
CA LYS A 291 -13.87 -7.84 -6.00
C LYS A 291 -12.80 -7.80 -4.91
N TRP A 292 -13.23 -7.76 -3.65
CA TRP A 292 -12.35 -7.60 -2.50
C TRP A 292 -12.39 -8.83 -1.60
N TRP A 293 -11.22 -9.43 -1.38
CA TRP A 293 -11.04 -10.67 -0.66
C TRP A 293 -10.34 -10.47 0.69
N SER A 294 -10.58 -11.37 1.63
CA SER A 294 -9.94 -11.37 2.95
C SER A 294 -10.06 -10.02 3.66
N LYS A 295 -11.29 -9.52 3.77
CA LYS A 295 -11.61 -8.25 4.44
C LYS A 295 -11.42 -8.40 5.94
N GLY A 296 -10.50 -7.64 6.54
CA GLY A 296 -10.23 -7.77 7.97
C GLY A 296 -9.35 -6.67 8.56
N HIS A 297 -9.00 -6.82 9.83
CA HIS A 297 -8.08 -5.97 10.60
C HIS A 297 -8.50 -4.49 10.60
N ALA A 298 -9.64 -4.19 11.24
CA ALA A 298 -10.28 -2.89 11.15
C ALA A 298 -9.98 -1.97 12.34
N THR A 299 -9.76 -0.69 12.04
CA THR A 299 -9.80 0.43 13.00
C THR A 299 -11.07 1.25 12.79
N LEU A 300 -11.80 1.55 13.86
CA LEU A 300 -12.93 2.48 13.81
C LEU A 300 -12.45 3.92 13.97
N VAL A 301 -13.02 4.84 13.20
CA VAL A 301 -12.68 6.26 13.27
C VAL A 301 -13.91 7.13 13.08
N GLU A 302 -13.99 8.18 13.89
CA GLU A 302 -15.00 9.22 13.73
C GLU A 302 -14.63 10.11 12.54
N GLY A 303 -15.58 10.35 11.65
CA GLY A 303 -15.39 11.18 10.47
C GLY A 303 -15.18 12.66 10.79
N PRO A 304 -14.87 13.48 9.77
CA PRO A 304 -14.83 14.93 9.89
C PRO A 304 -16.21 15.42 10.36
N GLY A 305 -16.23 16.38 11.28
CA GLY A 305 -17.48 16.90 11.83
C GLY A 305 -18.35 17.53 10.75
N GLY A 306 -19.58 17.02 10.60
CA GLY A 306 -20.59 17.63 9.76
C GLY A 306 -21.20 18.86 10.45
N THR A 307 -21.73 19.79 9.68
CA THR A 307 -22.50 20.95 10.18
C THR A 307 -23.93 20.57 10.62
N THR A 308 -24.35 19.31 10.36
CA THR A 308 -25.69 18.80 10.73
C THR A 308 -25.73 18.47 12.21
N LYS A 309 -26.68 19.04 12.92
CA LYS A 309 -26.88 18.75 14.35
C LYS A 309 -27.90 17.65 14.57
N ASN A 310 -27.71 16.86 15.63
CA ASN A 310 -28.70 15.95 16.16
C ASN A 310 -29.83 16.73 16.85
N ALA A 311 -30.93 16.04 17.22
CA ALA A 311 -32.05 16.63 17.96
C ALA A 311 -31.65 17.27 19.31
N ASP A 312 -30.52 16.82 19.89
CA ASP A 312 -29.89 17.33 21.10
C ASP A 312 -28.89 18.49 20.86
N GLY A 313 -28.82 19.01 19.63
CA GLY A 313 -27.97 20.14 19.25
C GLY A 313 -26.48 19.82 19.07
N LYS A 314 -26.06 18.58 19.26
CA LYS A 314 -24.67 18.13 19.00
C LYS A 314 -24.46 17.87 17.52
N ASN A 315 -23.24 18.10 17.04
CA ASN A 315 -22.89 17.76 15.65
C ASN A 315 -23.07 16.26 15.42
N LYS A 316 -23.79 15.91 14.37
CA LYS A 316 -23.94 14.51 13.93
C LYS A 316 -22.66 14.11 13.22
N THR A 317 -21.83 13.30 13.86
CA THR A 317 -20.64 12.71 13.27
C THR A 317 -20.98 11.37 12.63
N GLU A 318 -20.43 11.15 11.44
CA GLU A 318 -20.44 9.85 10.77
C GLU A 318 -19.25 9.06 11.25
N TRP A 319 -19.38 7.73 11.32
CA TRP A 319 -18.29 6.84 11.70
C TRP A 319 -17.91 5.92 10.55
N TYR A 320 -16.65 5.58 10.49
CA TYR A 320 -16.08 4.76 9.44
C TYR A 320 -15.24 3.64 10.03
N MET A 321 -15.13 2.57 9.27
CA MET A 321 -14.24 1.45 9.51
C MET A 321 -13.18 1.46 8.41
N MET A 322 -11.91 1.56 8.82
CA MET A 322 -10.75 1.41 7.94
C MET A 322 -10.20 0.00 8.13
N TYR A 323 -10.09 -0.76 7.05
CA TYR A 323 -9.67 -2.17 7.09
C TYR A 323 -8.83 -2.50 5.85
N HIS A 324 -8.34 -3.72 5.71
CA HIS A 324 -7.63 -4.12 4.50
C HIS A 324 -8.36 -5.21 3.71
N ALA A 325 -8.04 -5.32 2.43
CA ALA A 325 -8.48 -6.40 1.55
C ALA A 325 -7.51 -6.63 0.39
N TYR A 326 -7.47 -7.86 -0.14
CA TYR A 326 -6.84 -8.13 -1.43
C TYR A 326 -7.81 -7.81 -2.57
N GLU A 327 -7.27 -7.35 -3.68
CA GLU A 327 -8.01 -7.23 -4.92
C GLU A 327 -8.01 -8.57 -5.66
N ASN A 328 -9.21 -9.10 -5.95
CA ASN A 328 -9.40 -10.33 -6.70
C ASN A 328 -8.62 -10.27 -8.04
N GLY A 329 -7.77 -11.26 -8.28
CA GLY A 329 -6.89 -11.32 -9.44
C GLY A 329 -5.59 -10.50 -9.31
N PHE A 330 -5.39 -9.75 -8.20
CA PHE A 330 -4.21 -8.89 -8.02
C PHE A 330 -3.58 -9.00 -6.63
N HIS A 331 -3.42 -10.22 -6.12
CA HIS A 331 -2.73 -10.46 -4.84
C HIS A 331 -1.32 -9.86 -4.78
N THR A 332 -0.69 -9.70 -5.93
CA THR A 332 0.63 -9.09 -6.06
C THR A 332 0.69 -7.64 -5.59
N LEU A 333 -0.45 -6.94 -5.53
CA LEU A 333 -0.54 -5.58 -5.01
C LEU A 333 -0.53 -5.52 -3.47
N GLY A 334 -0.60 -6.67 -2.80
CA GLY A 334 -0.72 -6.74 -1.35
C GLY A 334 -2.12 -6.42 -0.84
N ARG A 335 -2.23 -6.22 0.47
CA ARG A 335 -3.49 -5.86 1.14
C ARG A 335 -3.68 -4.35 1.09
N GLN A 336 -4.72 -3.90 0.40
CA GLN A 336 -4.98 -2.49 0.15
C GLN A 336 -5.90 -1.91 1.23
N ALA A 337 -5.69 -0.64 1.62
CA ALA A 337 -6.54 -0.02 2.64
C ALA A 337 -7.91 0.37 2.08
N MET A 338 -8.93 -0.06 2.78
CA MET A 338 -10.35 0.11 2.45
C MET A 338 -11.02 1.01 3.48
N MET A 339 -12.14 1.63 3.10
CA MET A 339 -12.97 2.38 4.03
C MET A 339 -14.46 2.10 3.75
N GLU A 340 -15.23 1.87 4.81
CA GLU A 340 -16.69 1.80 4.74
C GLU A 340 -17.34 2.55 5.89
N PRO A 341 -18.53 3.16 5.66
CA PRO A 341 -19.29 3.79 6.73
C PRO A 341 -19.92 2.72 7.63
N ILE A 342 -19.94 3.01 8.93
CA ILE A 342 -20.69 2.24 9.93
C ILE A 342 -21.86 3.06 10.46
N GLU A 343 -22.79 2.40 11.15
CA GLU A 343 -23.85 3.05 11.92
C GLU A 343 -23.93 2.50 13.33
N TRP A 344 -24.13 3.41 14.29
CA TRP A 344 -24.43 3.05 15.67
C TRP A 344 -25.92 2.75 15.80
N THR A 345 -26.25 1.61 16.38
CA THR A 345 -27.62 1.14 16.60
C THR A 345 -28.19 1.73 17.90
N LYS A 346 -29.52 1.65 18.09
CA LYS A 346 -30.18 2.20 19.28
C LYS A 346 -29.79 1.47 20.57
N ASP A 347 -29.43 0.20 20.48
CA ASP A 347 -28.97 -0.65 21.58
C ASP A 347 -27.45 -0.53 21.84
N GLY A 348 -26.81 0.47 21.20
CA GLY A 348 -25.42 0.83 21.45
C GLY A 348 -24.40 -0.07 20.79
N TRP A 349 -24.78 -0.86 19.78
CA TRP A 349 -23.82 -1.57 18.92
C TRP A 349 -23.49 -0.78 17.65
N PHE A 350 -22.47 -1.19 16.95
CA PHE A 350 -22.25 -0.72 15.58
C PHE A 350 -22.31 -1.88 14.58
N LYS A 351 -22.63 -1.55 13.36
CA LYS A 351 -22.62 -2.47 12.22
C LYS A 351 -22.18 -1.75 10.95
N ALA A 352 -21.69 -2.48 9.96
CA ALA A 352 -21.45 -1.94 8.62
C ALA A 352 -22.79 -1.49 8.00
N LYS A 353 -22.76 -0.42 7.19
CA LYS A 353 -23.97 0.06 6.48
C LYS A 353 -24.34 -0.81 5.27
N GLY A 354 -23.61 -1.89 5.00
CA GLY A 354 -23.90 -2.81 3.90
C GLY A 354 -23.72 -2.20 2.52
N VAL A 355 -22.74 -1.31 2.36
CA VAL A 355 -22.36 -0.77 1.06
C VAL A 355 -21.55 -1.78 0.26
N ASP A 356 -21.63 -1.70 -1.07
CA ASP A 356 -20.75 -2.49 -1.95
C ASP A 356 -19.39 -1.78 -2.06
N ALA A 357 -18.36 -2.33 -1.42
CA ALA A 357 -17.00 -1.79 -1.44
C ALA A 357 -16.39 -1.72 -2.85
N GLY A 358 -16.94 -2.45 -3.80
CA GLY A 358 -16.58 -2.40 -5.20
C GLY A 358 -17.22 -1.27 -5.99
N LYS A 359 -18.08 -0.43 -5.40
CA LYS A 359 -18.80 0.66 -6.05
C LYS A 359 -18.52 2.02 -5.41
N PRO A 360 -18.80 3.14 -6.12
CA PRO A 360 -18.63 4.47 -5.57
C PRO A 360 -19.50 4.72 -4.32
N ILE A 361 -18.86 5.12 -3.22
CA ILE A 361 -19.45 5.41 -1.92
C ILE A 361 -19.43 6.92 -1.68
N ASN A 362 -20.40 7.48 -0.97
CA ASN A 362 -20.39 8.90 -0.62
C ASN A 362 -19.22 9.22 0.32
N LYS A 363 -18.52 10.32 0.04
CA LYS A 363 -17.45 10.83 0.92
C LYS A 363 -17.97 11.22 2.29
N PRO A 364 -17.13 11.14 3.34
CA PRO A 364 -17.43 11.77 4.63
C PRO A 364 -17.83 13.23 4.45
N LYS A 365 -18.82 13.67 5.20
CA LYS A 365 -19.23 15.08 5.22
C LYS A 365 -18.25 15.88 6.08
N GLY A 366 -17.88 17.06 5.61
CA GLY A 366 -16.88 17.91 6.25
C GLY A 366 -15.45 17.53 5.85
N GLY A 367 -14.48 18.17 6.50
CA GLY A 367 -13.07 17.99 6.15
C GLY A 367 -12.65 18.76 4.89
N LYS A 368 -11.36 18.80 4.66
CA LYS A 368 -10.74 19.43 3.48
C LYS A 368 -9.82 18.42 2.81
N ALA A 369 -9.94 18.27 1.49
CA ALA A 369 -9.01 17.40 0.77
C ALA A 369 -7.58 17.94 0.90
N VAL A 370 -6.65 17.04 1.21
CA VAL A 370 -5.20 17.26 1.05
C VAL A 370 -4.76 16.67 -0.30
N PRO A 371 -3.55 16.97 -0.80
CA PRO A 371 -3.00 16.19 -1.92
C PRO A 371 -3.05 14.70 -1.63
N HIS A 372 -3.34 13.87 -2.64
CA HIS A 372 -3.40 12.41 -2.49
C HIS A 372 -2.21 11.75 -3.14
N GLY A 373 -1.55 10.84 -2.40
CA GLY A 373 -0.41 10.07 -2.90
C GLY A 373 0.86 10.92 -3.04
N MET A 374 1.78 10.43 -3.85
CA MET A 374 3.05 11.07 -4.16
C MET A 374 3.51 10.68 -5.56
N ALA A 375 4.41 11.48 -6.15
CA ALA A 375 5.12 11.09 -7.36
C ALA A 375 6.03 9.88 -7.08
N LEU A 376 6.00 8.89 -7.95
CA LEU A 376 6.89 7.73 -7.93
C LEU A 376 8.09 7.90 -8.88
N SER A 377 8.06 8.89 -9.78
CA SER A 377 9.25 9.35 -10.49
C SER A 377 10.23 10.03 -9.53
N ASP A 378 11.52 9.87 -9.78
CA ASP A 378 12.56 10.44 -8.93
C ASP A 378 13.75 10.92 -9.78
N ASP A 379 14.08 12.20 -9.62
CA ASP A 379 15.27 12.81 -10.20
C ASP A 379 16.49 12.67 -9.29
N PHE A 380 16.30 12.03 -8.11
CA PHE A 380 17.31 11.86 -7.08
C PHE A 380 17.96 13.16 -6.58
N SER A 381 17.25 14.28 -6.67
CA SER A 381 17.70 15.58 -6.14
C SER A 381 17.58 15.66 -4.62
N THR A 382 16.69 14.87 -4.03
CA THR A 382 16.41 14.84 -2.59
C THR A 382 16.29 13.43 -2.05
N ASN A 383 16.55 13.27 -0.75
CA ASN A 383 16.37 12.00 -0.07
C ASN A 383 14.89 11.71 0.19
N LYS A 384 14.38 10.63 -0.39
CA LYS A 384 12.98 10.17 -0.23
C LYS A 384 12.88 8.82 0.51
N PHE A 385 13.89 8.43 1.27
CA PHE A 385 13.86 7.20 2.06
C PHE A 385 12.78 7.22 3.14
N GLY A 386 11.99 6.14 3.20
CA GLY A 386 10.86 5.99 4.10
C GLY A 386 9.59 6.73 3.66
N ILE A 387 9.64 7.44 2.53
CA ILE A 387 8.46 7.99 1.84
C ILE A 387 8.24 7.19 0.56
N GLN A 388 9.15 7.30 -0.41
CA GLN A 388 9.12 6.54 -1.66
C GLN A 388 9.97 5.28 -1.58
N TRP A 389 11.23 5.40 -1.16
CA TRP A 389 12.21 4.33 -1.17
C TRP A 389 12.36 3.64 0.17
N SER A 390 12.46 2.32 0.12
CA SER A 390 12.84 1.49 1.27
C SER A 390 13.77 0.38 0.83
N PHE A 391 14.77 0.06 1.66
CA PHE A 391 15.53 -1.16 1.51
C PHE A 391 14.71 -2.37 1.96
N PHE A 392 14.89 -3.48 1.30
CA PHE A 392 14.44 -4.76 1.80
C PHE A 392 15.41 -5.25 2.89
N ARG A 393 14.91 -5.43 4.12
CA ARG A 393 15.72 -5.78 5.31
C ARG A 393 16.92 -4.86 5.50
N GLY A 394 16.71 -3.57 5.35
CA GLY A 394 17.76 -2.57 5.49
C GLY A 394 18.18 -2.37 6.94
N ASP A 395 19.40 -2.72 7.29
CA ASP A 395 20.00 -2.38 8.57
C ASP A 395 20.59 -0.95 8.56
N LEU A 396 21.20 -0.53 9.68
CA LEU A 396 21.78 0.81 9.81
C LEU A 396 22.95 1.06 8.83
N THR A 397 23.54 0.01 8.28
CA THR A 397 24.69 0.12 7.35
C THR A 397 24.22 0.41 5.93
N GLU A 398 22.96 0.10 5.58
CA GLU A 398 22.44 0.31 4.24
C GLU A 398 22.44 1.79 3.83
N ASN A 399 22.17 2.69 4.76
CA ASN A 399 22.23 4.13 4.49
C ASN A 399 23.64 4.61 4.10
N GLN A 400 24.69 3.92 4.54
CA GLN A 400 26.10 4.25 4.19
C GLN A 400 26.43 3.87 2.75
N ARG A 401 25.63 3.02 2.11
CA ARG A 401 25.78 2.64 0.71
C ARG A 401 25.25 3.68 -0.27
N VAL A 402 24.47 4.63 0.23
CA VAL A 402 23.74 5.61 -0.58
C VAL A 402 24.41 6.96 -0.53
N ASN A 403 24.63 7.55 -1.71
CA ASN A 403 25.09 8.91 -1.84
C ASN A 403 24.30 9.63 -2.95
N TYR A 404 23.69 10.76 -2.61
CA TYR A 404 23.01 11.62 -3.58
C TYR A 404 24.00 12.62 -4.14
N LYS A 405 24.26 12.57 -5.46
CA LYS A 405 25.22 13.44 -6.11
C LYS A 405 24.80 13.78 -7.53
N ASN A 406 24.75 15.07 -7.84
CA ASN A 406 24.48 15.58 -9.19
C ASN A 406 23.24 14.97 -9.85
N GLY A 407 22.09 14.96 -9.14
CA GLY A 407 20.83 14.43 -9.65
C GLY A 407 20.87 12.92 -9.91
N ALA A 408 21.62 12.18 -9.11
CA ALA A 408 21.68 10.73 -9.16
C ALA A 408 21.85 10.12 -7.77
N LEU A 409 21.42 8.88 -7.64
CA LEU A 409 21.66 7.99 -6.52
C LEU A 409 22.87 7.12 -6.84
N GLU A 410 23.99 7.30 -6.15
CA GLU A 410 25.10 6.34 -6.16
C GLU A 410 24.83 5.28 -5.09
N LEU A 411 24.75 4.02 -5.50
CA LEU A 411 24.56 2.87 -4.61
C LEU A 411 25.82 2.00 -4.63
N THR A 412 26.49 1.87 -3.50
CA THR A 412 27.61 0.94 -3.34
C THR A 412 27.09 -0.49 -3.43
N ALA A 413 27.72 -1.29 -4.29
CA ALA A 413 27.35 -2.68 -4.53
C ALA A 413 27.57 -3.56 -3.29
N LYS A 414 26.70 -4.56 -3.11
CA LYS A 414 26.74 -5.52 -2.00
C LYS A 414 26.20 -6.86 -2.49
N GLY A 415 26.72 -7.95 -1.94
CA GLY A 415 26.23 -9.29 -2.27
C GLY A 415 26.54 -9.72 -3.71
N SER A 416 25.81 -10.71 -4.21
CA SER A 416 26.06 -11.32 -5.53
C SER A 416 24.83 -11.38 -6.42
N SER A 417 23.63 -11.30 -5.85
CA SER A 417 22.35 -11.34 -6.58
C SER A 417 21.28 -10.52 -5.83
N PRO A 418 20.15 -10.22 -6.44
CA PRO A 418 19.08 -9.47 -5.76
C PRO A 418 18.67 -10.03 -4.40
N SER A 419 18.80 -11.35 -4.17
CA SER A 419 18.44 -12.01 -2.90
C SER A 419 19.26 -11.53 -1.70
N ASN A 420 20.48 -11.02 -1.90
CA ASN A 420 21.39 -10.64 -0.81
C ASN A 420 22.00 -9.24 -0.95
N THR A 421 21.37 -8.39 -1.78
CA THR A 421 21.81 -7.01 -2.00
C THR A 421 21.03 -5.97 -1.21
N SER A 422 20.00 -6.37 -0.45
CA SER A 422 19.01 -5.45 0.10
C SER A 422 18.55 -4.45 -0.96
N PRO A 423 17.76 -4.89 -1.98
CA PRO A 423 17.32 -4.01 -3.06
C PRO A 423 16.54 -2.80 -2.53
N LEU A 424 16.65 -1.67 -3.24
CA LEU A 424 15.80 -0.52 -3.05
C LEU A 424 14.49 -0.75 -3.75
N THR A 425 13.38 -0.68 -3.01
CA THR A 425 12.03 -0.90 -3.50
C THR A 425 11.17 0.33 -3.30
N PHE A 426 10.16 0.49 -4.14
CA PHE A 426 9.07 1.43 -3.90
C PHE A 426 7.71 0.78 -4.11
N LEU A 427 6.70 1.34 -3.44
CA LEU A 427 5.35 0.81 -3.47
C LEU A 427 4.57 1.38 -4.66
N THR A 428 3.83 0.54 -5.38
CA THR A 428 2.83 0.98 -6.36
C THR A 428 1.50 0.31 -6.10
N GLY A 429 0.41 1.01 -6.42
CA GLY A 429 -0.96 0.49 -6.31
C GLY A 429 -1.63 0.22 -7.66
N ASP A 430 -0.92 0.32 -8.77
CA ASP A 430 -1.51 0.20 -10.10
C ASP A 430 -1.43 -1.23 -10.64
N GLN A 431 -2.50 -1.71 -11.25
CA GLN A 431 -2.57 -3.05 -11.86
C GLN A 431 -1.67 -3.18 -13.09
N ALA A 432 -1.46 -2.06 -13.78
CA ALA A 432 -0.54 -1.95 -14.91
C ALA A 432 0.28 -0.67 -14.77
N TYR A 433 1.59 -0.78 -14.96
CA TYR A 433 2.50 0.35 -14.83
C TYR A 433 3.81 0.10 -15.58
N GLN A 434 4.56 1.18 -15.75
CA GLN A 434 5.89 1.15 -16.33
C GLN A 434 6.80 2.06 -15.52
N PHE A 435 8.04 1.63 -15.32
CA PHE A 435 9.09 2.52 -14.84
C PHE A 435 10.37 2.37 -15.67
N GLU A 436 11.13 3.44 -15.75
CA GLU A 436 12.39 3.54 -16.47
C GLU A 436 13.44 4.16 -15.56
N VAL A 437 14.69 3.76 -15.70
CA VAL A 437 15.80 4.35 -14.97
C VAL A 437 17.08 4.29 -15.80
N ASP A 438 17.88 5.35 -15.72
CA ASP A 438 19.23 5.38 -16.26
C ASP A 438 20.21 4.75 -15.27
N MET A 439 21.16 3.96 -15.78
CA MET A 439 22.19 3.31 -14.97
C MET A 439 23.58 3.52 -15.55
N GLU A 440 24.54 3.84 -14.68
CA GLU A 440 25.98 3.73 -14.95
C GLU A 440 26.54 2.68 -13.98
N ILE A 441 27.16 1.64 -14.51
CA ILE A 441 27.55 0.44 -13.75
C ILE A 441 29.07 0.30 -13.77
N ASP A 442 29.70 0.28 -12.60
CA ASP A 442 31.14 -0.01 -12.49
C ASP A 442 31.47 -1.39 -13.08
N PRO A 443 32.69 -1.59 -13.59
CA PRO A 443 33.06 -2.83 -14.31
C PRO A 443 32.86 -4.14 -13.54
N ASP A 444 33.02 -4.13 -12.21
CA ASP A 444 32.87 -5.30 -11.36
C ASP A 444 31.54 -5.34 -10.60
N ALA A 445 30.62 -4.44 -10.93
CA ALA A 445 29.26 -4.41 -10.41
C ALA A 445 28.27 -5.07 -11.39
N GLN A 446 27.14 -5.47 -10.85
CA GLN A 446 25.93 -5.85 -11.56
C GLN A 446 24.79 -4.99 -11.05
N ALA A 447 24.00 -4.45 -11.95
CA ALA A 447 22.82 -3.67 -11.58
C ALA A 447 21.64 -4.01 -12.45
N GLY A 448 20.44 -3.71 -11.98
CA GLY A 448 19.23 -3.94 -12.76
C GLY A 448 17.99 -3.38 -12.13
N ALA A 449 16.90 -3.61 -12.84
CA ALA A 449 15.56 -3.27 -12.41
C ALA A 449 14.68 -4.53 -12.37
N LEU A 450 13.89 -4.65 -11.31
CA LEU A 450 13.17 -5.87 -10.95
C LEU A 450 11.72 -5.54 -10.58
N LEU A 451 10.90 -6.61 -10.56
CA LEU A 451 9.76 -6.76 -9.66
C LEU A 451 10.19 -7.69 -8.53
N PHE A 452 10.13 -7.20 -7.31
CA PHE A 452 10.71 -7.85 -6.13
C PHE A 452 9.64 -8.03 -5.06
N TYR A 453 9.37 -9.28 -4.69
CA TYR A 453 8.50 -9.65 -3.57
C TYR A 453 9.34 -9.87 -2.30
N ASN A 454 10.32 -10.76 -2.36
CA ASN A 454 11.29 -11.01 -1.30
C ASN A 454 12.58 -11.66 -1.87
N ASP A 455 13.50 -12.03 -0.98
CA ASP A 455 14.79 -12.66 -1.33
C ASP A 455 14.68 -14.02 -2.04
N LYS A 456 13.49 -14.64 -2.06
CA LYS A 456 13.20 -15.93 -2.71
C LYS A 456 12.30 -15.80 -3.95
N LEU A 457 11.73 -14.63 -4.19
CA LEU A 457 10.76 -14.45 -5.26
C LEU A 457 10.86 -13.06 -5.88
N TYR A 458 11.59 -12.98 -6.99
CA TYR A 458 11.76 -11.76 -7.79
C TYR A 458 11.98 -12.12 -9.26
N ALA A 459 11.71 -11.16 -10.15
CA ALA A 459 11.89 -11.28 -11.59
C ALA A 459 12.39 -9.98 -12.20
N GLY A 460 13.22 -10.08 -13.23
CA GLY A 460 13.76 -8.94 -13.94
C GLY A 460 15.05 -9.25 -14.69
N VAL A 461 15.84 -8.20 -14.95
CA VAL A 461 17.13 -8.35 -15.65
C VAL A 461 18.20 -7.53 -14.95
N GLY A 462 19.33 -8.16 -14.72
CA GLY A 462 20.59 -7.54 -14.31
C GLY A 462 21.54 -7.37 -15.48
N ILE A 463 22.41 -6.38 -15.41
CA ILE A 463 23.43 -6.10 -16.41
C ILE A 463 24.79 -6.05 -15.70
N ASN A 464 25.78 -6.75 -16.25
CA ASN A 464 27.17 -6.72 -15.81
C ASN A 464 28.13 -6.77 -17.02
N LYS A 465 29.44 -6.86 -16.78
CA LYS A 465 30.44 -6.92 -17.86
C LYS A 465 30.24 -8.11 -18.81
N ASN A 466 29.69 -9.22 -18.35
CA ASN A 466 29.50 -10.45 -19.12
C ASN A 466 28.20 -10.48 -19.95
N GLY A 467 27.23 -9.60 -19.67
CA GLY A 467 25.97 -9.61 -20.40
C GLY A 467 24.78 -9.19 -19.56
N MET A 468 23.63 -9.69 -19.96
CA MET A 468 22.32 -9.49 -19.31
C MET A 468 21.92 -10.76 -18.55
N VAL A 469 21.74 -10.67 -17.26
CA VAL A 469 21.40 -11.78 -16.35
C VAL A 469 19.89 -11.82 -16.16
N LEU A 470 19.25 -12.90 -16.60
CA LEU A 470 17.83 -13.13 -16.35
C LEU A 470 17.61 -13.57 -14.91
N HIS A 471 16.83 -12.81 -14.16
CA HIS A 471 16.32 -13.17 -12.84
C HIS A 471 14.88 -13.66 -12.96
N ARG A 472 14.59 -14.85 -12.42
CA ARG A 472 13.27 -15.43 -12.41
C ARG A 472 13.13 -16.41 -11.24
N TYR A 473 12.01 -16.37 -10.53
CA TYR A 473 11.75 -17.22 -9.35
C TYR A 473 12.82 -17.11 -8.27
N GLY A 474 13.34 -15.87 -8.03
CA GLY A 474 14.37 -15.64 -7.02
C GLY A 474 15.75 -16.19 -7.36
N MET A 475 16.03 -16.52 -8.62
CA MET A 475 17.28 -17.12 -9.07
C MET A 475 17.80 -16.46 -10.34
N ASP A 476 19.13 -16.47 -10.49
CA ASP A 476 19.81 -16.16 -11.73
C ASP A 476 19.69 -17.37 -12.68
N GLN A 477 19.01 -17.19 -13.80
CA GLN A 477 18.71 -18.30 -14.72
C GLN A 477 19.80 -18.47 -15.79
N ARG A 478 20.15 -17.39 -16.48
CA ARG A 478 21.12 -17.39 -17.57
C ARG A 478 21.64 -15.99 -17.85
N THR A 479 22.81 -15.92 -18.45
CA THR A 479 23.37 -14.68 -19.01
C THR A 479 23.26 -14.73 -20.53
N THR A 480 22.77 -13.65 -21.13
CA THR A 480 22.69 -13.45 -22.58
C THR A 480 23.61 -12.29 -23.00
N PRO A 481 24.09 -12.25 -24.24
CA PRO A 481 24.86 -11.10 -24.73
C PRO A 481 24.10 -9.78 -24.58
N LYS A 482 24.84 -8.71 -24.38
CA LYS A 482 24.27 -7.35 -24.45
C LYS A 482 23.83 -7.06 -25.91
N PRO A 483 22.76 -6.29 -26.12
CA PRO A 483 22.46 -5.72 -27.41
C PRO A 483 23.64 -4.92 -27.97
N GLU A 484 23.73 -4.85 -29.29
CA GLU A 484 24.78 -4.09 -29.98
C GLU A 484 24.78 -2.62 -29.53
N GLY A 485 25.97 -2.06 -29.29
CA GLY A 485 26.14 -0.69 -28.83
C GLY A 485 25.89 -0.47 -27.33
N MET A 486 25.43 -1.48 -26.59
CA MET A 486 25.21 -1.35 -25.14
C MET A 486 26.51 -1.44 -24.37
N THR A 487 26.82 -0.39 -23.63
CA THR A 487 27.97 -0.29 -22.70
C THR A 487 27.51 -0.56 -21.26
N ASN A 488 28.27 -0.07 -20.28
CA ASN A 488 27.87 -0.06 -18.87
C ASN A 488 26.95 1.13 -18.52
N THR A 489 26.68 2.02 -19.49
CA THR A 489 25.71 3.11 -19.36
C THR A 489 24.53 2.79 -20.25
N LEU A 490 23.33 2.75 -19.66
CA LEU A 490 22.11 2.37 -20.37
C LEU A 490 20.87 2.88 -19.63
N ARG A 491 19.73 2.87 -20.33
CA ARG A 491 18.40 3.03 -19.75
C ARG A 491 17.66 1.70 -19.80
N ILE A 492 17.05 1.31 -18.70
CA ILE A 492 16.18 0.13 -18.63
C ILE A 492 14.73 0.55 -18.42
N ARG A 493 13.81 -0.16 -19.07
CA ARG A 493 12.35 -0.02 -18.91
C ARG A 493 11.76 -1.34 -18.46
N VAL A 494 11.02 -1.29 -17.38
CA VAL A 494 10.25 -2.41 -16.82
C VAL A 494 8.78 -2.08 -16.96
N THR A 495 8.03 -2.94 -17.64
CA THR A 495 6.58 -2.82 -17.79
C THR A 495 5.92 -4.03 -17.14
N ASN A 496 5.07 -3.79 -16.15
CA ASN A 496 4.13 -4.77 -15.62
C ASN A 496 2.75 -4.46 -16.17
N ASN A 497 2.29 -5.25 -17.11
CA ASN A 497 0.93 -5.11 -17.61
C ASN A 497 0.09 -6.28 -17.09
N ARG A 498 -0.59 -6.04 -15.96
CA ARG A 498 -1.46 -7.05 -15.32
C ARG A 498 -0.75 -8.39 -15.21
N HIS A 499 0.38 -8.37 -14.48
CA HIS A 499 1.28 -9.50 -14.20
C HIS A 499 2.20 -9.95 -15.37
N ILE A 500 2.05 -9.39 -16.55
CA ILE A 500 2.99 -9.70 -17.63
C ILE A 500 4.15 -8.71 -17.60
N LEU A 501 5.29 -9.19 -17.13
CA LEU A 501 6.53 -8.44 -17.05
C LEU A 501 7.25 -8.45 -18.38
N THR A 502 7.52 -7.26 -18.91
CA THR A 502 8.29 -7.04 -20.15
C THR A 502 9.42 -6.06 -19.87
N ILE A 503 10.61 -6.34 -20.39
CA ILE A 503 11.78 -5.51 -20.19
C ILE A 503 12.32 -5.03 -21.54
N HIS A 504 12.71 -3.76 -21.58
CA HIS A 504 13.40 -3.15 -22.70
C HIS A 504 14.66 -2.44 -22.19
N THR A 505 15.67 -2.36 -23.02
CA THR A 505 16.90 -1.62 -22.75
C THR A 505 17.18 -0.65 -23.90
N SER A 506 17.86 0.43 -23.60
CA SER A 506 18.26 1.45 -24.56
C SER A 506 19.71 1.86 -24.26
N ALA A 507 20.54 1.92 -25.32
CA ALA A 507 21.91 2.39 -25.27
C ALA A 507 22.05 3.90 -25.56
N ASP A 508 20.96 4.57 -25.93
CA ASP A 508 20.93 5.96 -26.43
C ASP A 508 19.91 6.84 -25.67
N ALA A 509 19.85 6.66 -24.36
CA ALA A 509 19.00 7.43 -23.44
C ALA A 509 17.48 7.36 -23.80
N GLY A 510 17.02 6.22 -24.30
CA GLY A 510 15.60 5.98 -24.55
C GLY A 510 15.09 6.40 -25.93
N LYS A 511 15.99 6.74 -26.87
CA LYS A 511 15.60 7.03 -28.26
C LYS A 511 15.22 5.77 -29.01
N ASN A 512 16.02 4.70 -28.85
CA ASN A 512 15.76 3.38 -29.42
C ASN A 512 15.70 2.33 -28.30
N TRP A 513 14.76 1.40 -28.41
CA TRP A 513 14.52 0.38 -27.41
C TRP A 513 14.65 -1.02 -27.99
N VAL A 514 15.40 -1.86 -27.29
CA VAL A 514 15.54 -3.28 -27.61
C VAL A 514 14.77 -4.08 -26.56
N LYS A 515 13.78 -4.85 -27.02
CA LYS A 515 13.00 -5.73 -26.15
C LYS A 515 13.84 -6.93 -25.73
N TYR A 516 13.91 -7.22 -24.44
CA TYR A 516 14.49 -8.47 -23.95
C TYR A 516 13.64 -9.67 -24.40
N GLY A 517 14.28 -10.73 -24.85
CA GLY A 517 13.61 -11.86 -25.52
C GLY A 517 12.70 -12.73 -24.63
N VAL A 518 12.62 -12.44 -23.31
CA VAL A 518 11.79 -13.19 -22.37
C VAL A 518 10.78 -12.26 -21.72
N GLN A 519 9.50 -12.65 -21.78
CA GLN A 519 8.42 -12.10 -20.96
C GLN A 519 8.12 -13.08 -19.83
N MET A 520 7.71 -12.56 -18.68
CA MET A 520 7.49 -13.37 -17.47
C MET A 520 6.09 -13.09 -16.92
N ASP A 521 5.39 -14.15 -16.56
CA ASP A 521 4.18 -14.06 -15.74
C ASP A 521 4.61 -14.02 -14.27
N VAL A 522 4.19 -12.98 -13.56
CA VAL A 522 4.48 -12.76 -12.14
C VAL A 522 3.21 -12.79 -11.27
N SER A 523 2.09 -13.32 -11.80
CA SER A 523 0.81 -13.40 -11.07
C SER A 523 0.90 -14.19 -9.75
N GLY A 524 1.77 -15.19 -9.69
CA GLY A 524 2.05 -15.97 -8.49
C GLY A 524 3.08 -15.35 -7.53
N TYR A 525 3.55 -14.11 -7.75
CA TYR A 525 4.59 -13.52 -6.88
C TYR A 525 3.95 -12.83 -5.66
N HIS A 526 3.44 -13.63 -4.75
CA HIS A 526 2.76 -13.21 -3.52
C HIS A 526 2.84 -14.29 -2.42
N HIS A 527 2.27 -14.04 -1.24
CA HIS A 527 2.39 -14.85 -0.02
C HIS A 527 1.97 -16.33 -0.17
N ASN A 528 1.04 -16.65 -1.05
CA ASN A 528 0.61 -18.05 -1.26
C ASN A 528 1.68 -18.92 -1.99
N VAL A 529 2.72 -18.32 -2.56
CA VAL A 529 3.83 -19.00 -3.23
C VAL A 529 5.13 -18.92 -2.43
N ALA A 530 5.40 -17.77 -1.83
CA ALA A 530 6.57 -17.57 -0.98
C ALA A 530 6.16 -16.87 0.31
N TYR A 531 6.66 -17.36 1.44
CA TYR A 531 6.35 -16.77 2.74
C TYR A 531 6.69 -15.27 2.80
N GLY A 532 5.87 -14.51 3.55
CA GLY A 532 5.96 -13.08 3.73
C GLY A 532 4.68 -12.38 3.32
N PHE A 533 4.56 -11.09 3.66
CA PHE A 533 3.33 -10.31 3.44
C PHE A 533 3.56 -9.00 2.70
N MET A 534 4.73 -8.82 2.06
CA MET A 534 4.96 -7.66 1.20
C MET A 534 4.19 -7.81 -0.13
N SER A 535 4.01 -6.71 -0.84
CA SER A 535 3.58 -6.72 -2.24
C SER A 535 4.75 -6.98 -3.20
N LEU A 536 4.43 -7.27 -4.46
CA LEU A 536 5.40 -7.30 -5.54
C LEU A 536 5.75 -5.86 -5.95
N ARG A 537 6.96 -5.40 -5.62
CA ARG A 537 7.37 -3.99 -5.74
C ARG A 537 8.36 -3.78 -6.88
N PRO A 538 8.28 -2.66 -7.61
CA PRO A 538 9.41 -2.18 -8.41
C PRO A 538 10.64 -2.03 -7.55
N ALA A 539 11.79 -2.44 -8.09
CA ALA A 539 13.06 -2.42 -7.37
C ALA A 539 14.24 -2.12 -8.28
N ILE A 540 15.27 -1.49 -7.71
CA ILE A 540 16.62 -1.36 -8.27
C ILE A 540 17.62 -1.98 -7.31
N TYR A 541 18.73 -2.50 -7.84
CA TYR A 541 19.74 -3.14 -7.01
C TYR A 541 21.16 -2.95 -7.56
N ALA A 542 22.17 -3.12 -6.69
CA ALA A 542 23.59 -3.15 -7.03
C ALA A 542 24.27 -4.32 -6.31
N ALA A 543 24.80 -5.27 -7.09
CA ALA A 543 25.52 -6.45 -6.63
C ALA A 543 26.99 -6.40 -7.08
N GLY A 544 27.87 -7.22 -6.48
CA GLY A 544 29.28 -7.31 -6.81
C GLY A 544 30.13 -6.30 -6.07
N LYS A 545 31.04 -5.63 -6.77
CA LYS A 545 31.97 -4.64 -6.21
C LYS A 545 31.91 -3.32 -6.99
N GLY A 546 32.17 -2.21 -6.28
CA GLY A 546 32.10 -0.88 -6.87
C GLY A 546 30.80 -0.17 -6.62
N LYS A 547 30.38 0.68 -7.53
CA LYS A 547 29.19 1.52 -7.42
C LYS A 547 28.32 1.41 -8.65
N VAL A 548 27.06 1.70 -8.45
CA VAL A 548 26.09 1.91 -9.53
C VAL A 548 25.45 3.28 -9.32
N ARG A 549 25.36 4.04 -10.40
CA ARG A 549 24.70 5.33 -10.41
C ARG A 549 23.37 5.19 -11.12
N PHE A 550 22.28 5.52 -10.40
CA PHE A 550 20.92 5.58 -10.92
C PHE A 550 20.49 7.03 -11.08
N SER A 551 19.83 7.36 -12.20
CA SER A 551 19.29 8.70 -12.45
C SER A 551 18.00 8.62 -13.29
N ASN A 552 17.27 9.75 -13.33
CA ASN A 552 16.08 9.90 -14.19
C ASN A 552 15.10 8.73 -14.09
N LEU A 553 14.71 8.35 -12.88
CA LEU A 553 13.64 7.37 -12.73
C LEU A 553 12.31 8.01 -13.11
N VAL A 554 11.61 7.41 -14.06
CA VAL A 554 10.29 7.83 -14.52
C VAL A 554 9.31 6.70 -14.32
N TYR A 555 8.25 6.97 -13.60
CA TYR A 555 7.11 6.06 -13.38
C TYR A 555 5.87 6.58 -14.11
N ARG A 556 5.05 5.68 -14.58
CA ARG A 556 3.69 5.98 -15.03
C ARG A 556 2.77 4.78 -14.87
N ALA A 557 1.58 5.02 -14.37
CA ALA A 557 0.50 4.05 -14.45
C ALA A 557 0.05 3.89 -15.92
N LEU A 558 -0.39 2.69 -16.26
CA LEU A 558 -0.92 2.36 -17.59
C LEU A 558 -2.43 2.10 -17.49
N PRO A 559 -3.18 2.32 -18.59
CA PRO A 559 -4.62 2.10 -18.63
C PRO A 559 -5.05 0.66 -18.34
#